data_37c15b34e8af18fd25e34b8f175d9d69
#
_entry.id   37c15b34e8af18fd25e34b8f175d9d69
#
_cell.length_a   1.000
_cell.length_b   1.000
_cell.length_c   1.000
_cell.angle_alpha   90.00
_cell.angle_beta   90.00
_cell.angle_gamma   90.00
#
_symmetry.space_group_name_H-M   'P 1'
#
loop_
_entity.id
_entity.type
_entity.pdbx_description
1 polymer ?
#
loop_
_entity_poly.entity_id
_entity_poly.type
_entity_poly.pdbx_seq_one_letter_code
_entity_poly.pdbx_strand_id
1 'polypeptide(L)'
;SNTKIVNDNKIELEGTLNLPSNFSLENNGEIYGKELIANSNAVATNNNIMRFTTISLTNTTFNNACSLEATNSFYANGATFNFTQGYLKAPTMEFVNGTVNLSNGSMLDATTSIYMNTAHAKFYGKGENTSMIKSPVITGQGFTYDGNLVIECDNHVEKSPHWNNFHVQNGAYFTKMGESKVVIDVCTGTKNNGNEGEDPEDPKFPIIMDDTRNYAYLFEDQWPLYGDYDMNDLVLIIKERKISINKDNKAEEFTLSLDLSAAG
;
A
#
# COMPACT_ATOMS: atom_id res chain seq x y z
N SER A 1 -17.21 10.19 -29.32
CA SER A 1 -18.14 9.12 -28.86
C SER A 1 -17.39 8.22 -27.92
N ASN A 2 -17.90 8.07 -26.71
CA ASN A 2 -17.32 7.11 -25.76
C ASN A 2 -17.75 5.70 -26.22
N THR A 3 -16.80 4.92 -26.66
CA THR A 3 -17.05 3.51 -26.97
C THR A 3 -17.03 2.71 -25.68
N LYS A 4 -18.06 1.89 -25.46
CA LYS A 4 -18.19 1.04 -24.27
C LYS A 4 -18.28 -0.43 -24.69
N ILE A 5 -17.53 -1.29 -24.02
CA ILE A 5 -17.69 -2.75 -24.04
C ILE A 5 -18.27 -3.20 -22.71
N VAL A 6 -19.26 -4.08 -22.75
CA VAL A 6 -19.80 -4.79 -21.59
C VAL A 6 -19.58 -6.28 -21.81
N ASN A 7 -18.98 -6.93 -20.84
CA ASN A 7 -18.78 -8.38 -20.83
C ASN A 7 -19.61 -8.99 -19.71
N ASP A 8 -20.60 -9.80 -20.06
CA ASP A 8 -21.45 -10.53 -19.11
C ASP A 8 -21.13 -12.05 -19.06
N ASN A 9 -20.15 -12.49 -19.85
CA ASN A 9 -19.76 -13.89 -19.97
C ASN A 9 -18.25 -14.07 -19.82
N LYS A 10 -17.69 -15.05 -20.49
CA LYS A 10 -16.26 -15.33 -20.48
C LYS A 10 -15.60 -14.86 -21.77
N ILE A 11 -14.50 -14.11 -21.62
CA ILE A 11 -13.60 -13.71 -22.72
C ILE A 11 -12.22 -14.30 -22.44
N GLU A 12 -11.66 -15.02 -23.40
CA GLU A 12 -10.29 -15.50 -23.39
C GLU A 12 -9.54 -14.89 -24.58
N LEU A 13 -8.44 -14.19 -24.29
CA LEU A 13 -7.61 -13.52 -25.28
C LEU A 13 -6.22 -14.15 -25.33
N GLU A 14 -5.76 -14.53 -26.49
CA GLU A 14 -4.38 -14.98 -26.67
C GLU A 14 -3.35 -13.83 -26.63
N GLY A 15 -3.79 -12.60 -26.63
CA GLY A 15 -2.98 -11.39 -26.72
C GLY A 15 -3.36 -10.30 -25.72
N THR A 16 -3.22 -9.07 -26.17
CA THR A 16 -3.42 -7.84 -25.40
C THR A 16 -4.86 -7.35 -25.49
N LEU A 17 -5.46 -7.03 -24.34
CA LEU A 17 -6.64 -6.18 -24.26
C LEU A 17 -6.18 -4.72 -24.14
N ASN A 18 -6.35 -3.97 -25.21
CA ASN A 18 -5.98 -2.55 -25.22
C ASN A 18 -7.24 -1.67 -25.09
N LEU A 19 -7.28 -0.85 -24.06
CA LEU A 19 -8.29 0.17 -23.84
C LEU A 19 -7.71 1.54 -24.22
N PRO A 20 -8.01 2.03 -25.43
CA PRO A 20 -7.51 3.32 -25.86
C PRO A 20 -8.15 4.47 -25.06
N SER A 21 -7.66 5.67 -25.26
CA SER A 21 -8.14 6.87 -24.56
C SER A 21 -9.65 7.06 -24.75
N ASN A 22 -10.32 7.44 -23.65
CA ASN A 22 -11.78 7.65 -23.59
C ASN A 22 -12.63 6.40 -23.86
N PHE A 23 -12.06 5.24 -23.68
CA PHE A 23 -12.76 3.97 -23.82
C PHE A 23 -13.31 3.51 -22.47
N SER A 24 -14.44 2.82 -22.46
CA SER A 24 -15.03 2.24 -21.27
C SER A 24 -15.16 0.74 -21.38
N LEU A 25 -14.74 0.02 -20.35
CA LEU A 25 -14.92 -1.41 -20.19
C LEU A 25 -15.72 -1.69 -18.91
N GLU A 26 -16.75 -2.50 -19.01
CA GLU A 26 -17.46 -3.05 -17.85
C GLU A 26 -17.41 -4.58 -17.95
N ASN A 27 -16.83 -5.21 -16.94
CA ASN A 27 -16.73 -6.65 -16.83
C ASN A 27 -17.61 -7.17 -15.70
N ASN A 28 -18.70 -7.84 -16.05
CA ASN A 28 -19.57 -8.57 -15.14
C ASN A 28 -19.32 -10.09 -15.16
N GLY A 29 -18.52 -10.55 -16.13
CA GLY A 29 -18.13 -11.93 -16.31
C GLY A 29 -16.64 -12.15 -16.03
N GLU A 30 -16.00 -12.93 -16.87
CA GLU A 30 -14.59 -13.28 -16.73
C GLU A 30 -13.80 -12.80 -17.94
N ILE A 31 -12.62 -12.21 -17.72
CA ILE A 31 -11.68 -11.85 -18.78
C ILE A 31 -10.30 -12.41 -18.44
N TYR A 32 -9.74 -13.16 -19.38
CA TYR A 32 -8.39 -13.71 -19.32
C TYR A 32 -7.58 -13.26 -20.53
N GLY A 33 -6.31 -12.92 -20.32
CA GLY A 33 -5.44 -12.51 -21.42
C GLY A 33 -3.96 -12.45 -21.02
N LYS A 34 -3.11 -12.10 -21.98
CA LYS A 34 -1.68 -11.91 -21.71
C LYS A 34 -1.42 -10.53 -21.13
N GLU A 35 -2.02 -9.50 -21.68
CA GLU A 35 -1.73 -8.14 -21.27
C GLU A 35 -3.01 -7.29 -21.25
N LEU A 36 -3.17 -6.50 -20.20
CA LEU A 36 -4.15 -5.41 -20.14
C LEU A 36 -3.41 -4.09 -20.21
N ILE A 37 -3.68 -3.29 -21.22
CA ILE A 37 -3.20 -1.91 -21.36
C ILE A 37 -4.39 -0.97 -21.34
N ALA A 38 -4.39 0.00 -20.42
CA ALA A 38 -5.38 1.07 -20.41
C ALA A 38 -4.70 2.43 -20.41
N ASN A 39 -5.13 3.29 -21.31
CA ASN A 39 -4.52 4.58 -21.57
C ASN A 39 -5.41 5.75 -21.09
N SER A 40 -4.87 6.95 -21.19
CA SER A 40 -5.45 8.19 -20.65
C SER A 40 -6.95 8.32 -20.81
N ASN A 41 -7.64 8.60 -19.71
CA ASN A 41 -9.10 8.75 -19.63
C ASN A 41 -9.90 7.48 -19.94
N ALA A 42 -9.27 6.32 -20.09
CA ALA A 42 -10.01 5.07 -20.12
C ALA A 42 -10.62 4.78 -18.75
N VAL A 43 -11.79 4.18 -18.74
CA VAL A 43 -12.48 3.75 -17.51
C VAL A 43 -12.71 2.25 -17.60
N ALA A 44 -12.14 1.49 -16.69
CA ALA A 44 -12.42 0.07 -16.56
C ALA A 44 -13.15 -0.20 -15.25
N THR A 45 -14.19 -1.03 -15.31
CA THR A 45 -14.93 -1.52 -14.15
C THR A 45 -14.92 -3.03 -14.16
N ASN A 46 -14.38 -3.63 -13.12
CA ASN A 46 -14.35 -5.07 -12.91
C ASN A 46 -15.27 -5.46 -11.76
N ASN A 47 -16.39 -6.07 -12.10
CA ASN A 47 -17.37 -6.56 -11.13
C ASN A 47 -17.20 -8.06 -10.83
N ASN A 48 -16.30 -8.77 -11.55
CA ASN A 48 -16.08 -10.19 -11.34
C ASN A 48 -14.58 -10.54 -11.50
N ILE A 49 -14.17 -11.29 -12.49
CA ILE A 49 -12.80 -11.79 -12.60
C ILE A 49 -12.09 -11.17 -13.81
N MET A 50 -10.92 -10.59 -13.56
CA MET A 50 -9.95 -10.26 -14.61
C MET A 50 -8.58 -10.84 -14.24
N ARG A 51 -7.97 -11.59 -15.16
CA ARG A 51 -6.65 -12.17 -14.99
C ARG A 51 -5.80 -12.01 -16.25
N PHE A 52 -4.63 -11.40 -16.05
CA PHE A 52 -3.67 -11.16 -17.12
C PHE A 52 -2.26 -11.57 -16.68
N THR A 53 -1.33 -11.73 -17.61
CA THR A 53 0.08 -11.89 -17.27
C THR A 53 0.65 -10.56 -16.77
N THR A 54 0.36 -9.47 -17.50
CA THR A 54 0.76 -8.13 -17.11
C THR A 54 -0.41 -7.15 -17.19
N ILE A 55 -0.41 -6.16 -16.29
CA ILE A 55 -1.39 -5.08 -16.29
C ILE A 55 -0.64 -3.76 -16.27
N SER A 56 -0.93 -2.87 -17.24
CA SER A 56 -0.34 -1.55 -17.36
C SER A 56 -1.41 -0.48 -17.55
N LEU A 57 -1.48 0.46 -16.60
CA LEU A 57 -2.51 1.48 -16.54
C LEU A 57 -1.87 2.86 -16.49
N THR A 58 -2.25 3.74 -17.42
CA THR A 58 -1.70 5.09 -17.48
C THR A 58 -2.81 6.13 -17.52
N ASN A 59 -2.87 7.01 -16.51
CA ASN A 59 -3.86 8.08 -16.37
C ASN A 59 -5.31 7.58 -16.57
N THR A 60 -5.64 6.45 -15.97
CA THR A 60 -6.92 5.76 -16.09
C THR A 60 -7.69 5.75 -14.79
N THR A 61 -8.98 5.51 -14.86
CA THR A 61 -9.79 5.14 -13.69
C THR A 61 -10.13 3.67 -13.77
N PHE A 62 -9.73 2.92 -12.74
CA PHE A 62 -10.04 1.50 -12.61
C PHE A 62 -10.88 1.25 -11.36
N ASN A 63 -12.09 0.74 -11.54
CA ASN A 63 -12.98 0.37 -10.46
C ASN A 63 -12.97 -1.15 -10.33
N ASN A 64 -12.65 -1.65 -9.14
CA ASN A 64 -12.61 -3.08 -8.87
C ASN A 64 -13.55 -3.44 -7.71
N ALA A 65 -14.46 -4.36 -7.99
CA ALA A 65 -15.37 -4.91 -6.99
C ALA A 65 -15.12 -6.40 -6.73
N CYS A 66 -14.15 -7.03 -7.42
CA CYS A 66 -13.89 -8.46 -7.27
C CYS A 66 -12.41 -8.80 -7.49
N SER A 67 -12.12 -9.81 -8.28
CA SER A 67 -10.77 -10.34 -8.48
C SER A 67 -10.07 -9.69 -9.68
N LEU A 68 -8.96 -9.03 -9.42
CA LEU A 68 -8.02 -8.57 -10.43
C LEU A 68 -6.66 -9.20 -10.19
N GLU A 69 -6.13 -9.95 -11.15
CA GLU A 69 -4.85 -10.65 -11.00
C GLU A 69 -3.90 -10.35 -12.16
N ALA A 70 -2.66 -10.00 -11.83
CA ALA A 70 -1.54 -10.00 -12.74
C ALA A 70 -0.57 -11.12 -12.35
N THR A 71 -0.36 -12.12 -13.21
CA THR A 71 0.46 -13.28 -12.81
C THR A 71 1.97 -13.00 -12.86
N ASN A 72 2.39 -11.88 -13.46
CA ASN A 72 3.79 -11.44 -13.51
C ASN A 72 3.98 -10.05 -12.88
N SER A 73 3.33 -9.01 -13.41
CA SER A 73 3.56 -7.65 -12.93
C SER A 73 2.35 -6.74 -13.13
N PHE A 74 2.25 -5.78 -12.23
CA PHE A 74 1.27 -4.70 -12.27
C PHE A 74 1.98 -3.35 -12.27
N TYR A 75 1.59 -2.47 -13.20
CA TYR A 75 2.11 -1.12 -13.31
C TYR A 75 0.96 -0.10 -13.37
N ALA A 76 1.06 0.98 -12.61
CA ALA A 76 0.10 2.07 -12.63
C ALA A 76 0.82 3.43 -12.58
N ASN A 77 0.56 4.28 -13.58
CA ASN A 77 1.09 5.65 -13.65
C ASN A 77 -0.05 6.66 -13.74
N GLY A 78 -0.18 7.53 -12.76
CA GLY A 78 -1.22 8.56 -12.70
C GLY A 78 -2.65 8.00 -12.64
N ALA A 79 -2.82 6.72 -12.33
CA ALA A 79 -4.11 6.06 -12.32
C ALA A 79 -4.86 6.30 -11.01
N THR A 80 -6.19 6.29 -11.10
CA THR A 80 -7.08 6.24 -9.93
C THR A 80 -7.68 4.84 -9.83
N PHE A 81 -7.38 4.16 -8.74
CA PHE A 81 -7.96 2.87 -8.40
C PHE A 81 -9.02 3.03 -7.31
N ASN A 82 -10.20 2.46 -7.56
CA ASN A 82 -11.28 2.41 -6.59
C ASN A 82 -11.65 0.95 -6.34
N PHE A 83 -11.30 0.44 -5.19
CA PHE A 83 -11.76 -0.86 -4.72
C PHE A 83 -13.01 -0.66 -3.86
N THR A 84 -14.12 -1.21 -4.29
CA THR A 84 -15.34 -1.25 -3.48
C THR A 84 -15.38 -2.50 -2.59
N GLN A 85 -14.68 -3.55 -3.00
CA GLN A 85 -14.37 -4.79 -2.32
C GLN A 85 -13.38 -5.60 -3.18
N GLY A 86 -13.03 -6.82 -2.78
CA GLY A 86 -12.18 -7.71 -3.56
C GLY A 86 -10.70 -7.36 -3.48
N TYR A 87 -9.92 -7.79 -4.45
CA TYR A 87 -8.47 -7.66 -4.37
C TYR A 87 -7.79 -7.43 -5.73
N LEU A 88 -6.57 -6.87 -5.67
CA LEU A 88 -5.56 -6.95 -6.72
C LEU A 88 -4.41 -7.83 -6.22
N LYS A 89 -4.07 -8.86 -6.99
CA LYS A 89 -2.92 -9.72 -6.72
C LYS A 89 -1.90 -9.65 -7.86
N ALA A 90 -0.62 -9.48 -7.50
CA ALA A 90 0.48 -9.57 -8.45
C ALA A 90 1.79 -9.95 -7.73
N PRO A 91 2.78 -10.56 -8.39
CA PRO A 91 4.12 -10.72 -7.81
C PRO A 91 4.77 -9.38 -7.49
N THR A 92 4.78 -8.47 -8.44
CA THR A 92 5.34 -7.13 -8.29
C THR A 92 4.33 -6.06 -8.68
N MET A 93 4.28 -4.98 -7.91
CA MET A 93 3.45 -3.82 -8.21
C MET A 93 4.32 -2.56 -8.26
N GLU A 94 4.16 -1.76 -9.30
CA GLU A 94 4.78 -0.44 -9.39
C GLU A 94 3.72 0.65 -9.51
N PHE A 95 3.82 1.68 -8.66
CA PHE A 95 2.99 2.85 -8.68
C PHE A 95 3.83 4.10 -8.96
N VAL A 96 3.43 4.87 -9.97
CA VAL A 96 4.06 6.14 -10.36
C VAL A 96 2.98 7.21 -10.29
N ASN A 97 2.91 7.95 -9.21
CA ASN A 97 1.78 8.84 -8.94
C ASN A 97 0.44 8.10 -8.82
N GLY A 98 -0.61 8.82 -8.53
CA GLY A 98 -1.96 8.29 -8.54
C GLY A 98 -2.53 8.03 -7.14
N THR A 99 -3.74 7.52 -7.15
CA THR A 99 -4.54 7.33 -5.93
C THR A 99 -5.17 5.96 -5.93
N VAL A 100 -5.02 5.25 -4.81
CA VAL A 100 -5.67 3.96 -4.57
C VAL A 100 -6.63 4.11 -3.40
N ASN A 101 -7.91 3.96 -3.67
CA ASN A 101 -8.98 3.96 -2.69
C ASN A 101 -9.38 2.52 -2.39
N LEU A 102 -9.14 2.05 -1.19
CA LEU A 102 -9.46 0.70 -0.72
C LEU A 102 -10.66 0.79 0.22
N SER A 103 -11.73 0.06 -0.05
CA SER A 103 -12.95 0.09 0.76
C SER A 103 -13.45 -1.32 1.09
N ASN A 104 -14.20 -1.43 2.19
CA ASN A 104 -14.93 -2.63 2.57
C ASN A 104 -14.07 -3.90 2.71
N GLY A 105 -12.86 -3.77 3.26
CA GLY A 105 -11.97 -4.91 3.41
C GLY A 105 -11.37 -5.37 2.09
N SER A 106 -11.07 -4.46 1.17
CA SER A 106 -10.34 -4.79 -0.06
C SER A 106 -8.84 -4.90 0.17
N MET A 107 -8.13 -5.58 -0.75
CA MET A 107 -6.73 -5.89 -0.57
C MET A 107 -5.88 -5.64 -1.82
N LEU A 108 -4.67 -5.09 -1.62
CA LEU A 108 -3.54 -5.21 -2.53
C LEU A 108 -2.61 -6.30 -2.00
N ASP A 109 -2.37 -7.35 -2.78
CA ASP A 109 -1.50 -8.48 -2.41
C ASP A 109 -0.35 -8.59 -3.42
N ALA A 110 0.81 -8.03 -3.05
CA ALA A 110 2.04 -8.20 -3.81
C ALA A 110 2.90 -9.30 -3.17
N THR A 111 3.04 -10.43 -3.86
CA THR A 111 3.74 -11.58 -3.27
C THR A 111 5.26 -11.41 -3.20
N THR A 112 5.84 -10.42 -3.88
CA THR A 112 7.27 -10.13 -3.87
C THR A 112 7.57 -8.71 -3.42
N SER A 113 7.00 -7.68 -4.10
CA SER A 113 7.30 -6.29 -3.74
C SER A 113 6.31 -5.28 -4.29
N ILE A 114 6.22 -4.15 -3.58
CA ILE A 114 5.62 -2.92 -4.08
C ILE A 114 6.72 -1.88 -4.23
N TYR A 115 6.78 -1.23 -5.40
CA TYR A 115 7.69 -0.12 -5.68
C TYR A 115 6.90 1.15 -5.99
N MET A 116 7.26 2.25 -5.34
CA MET A 116 6.71 3.57 -5.60
C MET A 116 7.77 4.50 -6.14
N ASN A 117 7.61 4.87 -7.40
CA ASN A 117 8.64 5.58 -8.15
C ASN A 117 8.69 7.09 -7.84
N THR A 118 7.60 7.67 -7.37
CA THR A 118 7.50 9.11 -7.10
C THR A 118 6.77 9.40 -5.80
N ALA A 119 6.98 10.62 -5.27
CA ALA A 119 6.43 11.11 -4.01
C ALA A 119 4.91 11.38 -3.99
N HIS A 120 4.13 10.82 -4.90
CA HIS A 120 2.72 11.16 -5.06
C HIS A 120 1.76 9.98 -5.07
N ALA A 121 2.22 8.79 -4.71
CA ALA A 121 1.34 7.65 -4.55
C ALA A 121 0.61 7.73 -3.21
N LYS A 122 -0.72 7.66 -3.24
CA LYS A 122 -1.60 7.81 -2.08
C LYS A 122 -2.53 6.61 -1.96
N PHE A 123 -2.56 6.04 -0.78
CA PHE A 123 -3.41 4.90 -0.44
C PHE A 123 -4.38 5.30 0.67
N TYR A 124 -5.65 5.17 0.39
CA TYR A 124 -6.73 5.53 1.31
C TYR A 124 -7.55 4.30 1.68
N GLY A 125 -7.60 3.97 2.96
CA GLY A 125 -8.56 3.03 3.52
C GLY A 125 -9.87 3.75 3.81
N LYS A 126 -10.93 3.40 3.10
CA LYS A 126 -12.25 4.06 3.18
C LYS A 126 -13.32 3.10 3.72
N GLY A 127 -14.34 3.70 4.34
CA GLY A 127 -15.46 2.95 4.91
C GLY A 127 -15.16 2.40 6.30
N GLU A 128 -16.04 1.52 6.80
CA GLU A 128 -15.98 1.00 8.17
C GLU A 128 -15.02 -0.19 8.31
N ASN A 129 -14.89 -1.01 7.28
CA ASN A 129 -14.03 -2.18 7.30
C ASN A 129 -12.60 -1.81 6.92
N THR A 130 -11.64 -2.27 7.70
CA THR A 130 -10.22 -2.08 7.42
C THR A 130 -9.83 -2.83 6.15
N SER A 131 -9.14 -2.14 5.26
CA SER A 131 -8.55 -2.71 4.04
C SER A 131 -7.07 -2.99 4.24
N MET A 132 -6.45 -3.76 3.34
CA MET A 132 -5.07 -4.21 3.51
C MET A 132 -4.20 -3.91 2.29
N ILE A 133 -2.96 -3.51 2.57
CA ILE A 133 -1.83 -3.62 1.63
C ILE A 133 -0.88 -4.66 2.18
N LYS A 134 -0.63 -5.71 1.41
CA LYS A 134 0.23 -6.83 1.82
C LYS A 134 1.39 -6.96 0.85
N SER A 135 2.61 -6.91 1.38
CA SER A 135 3.82 -7.13 0.59
C SER A 135 5.02 -7.38 1.49
N PRO A 136 5.87 -8.39 1.23
CA PRO A 136 7.10 -8.59 2.00
C PRO A 136 8.02 -7.37 1.97
N VAL A 137 8.06 -6.67 0.84
CA VAL A 137 8.93 -5.52 0.64
C VAL A 137 8.17 -4.37 0.00
N ILE A 138 8.21 -3.20 0.62
CA ILE A 138 7.71 -1.95 0.04
C ILE A 138 8.88 -0.97 -0.02
N THR A 139 9.20 -0.48 -1.22
CA THR A 139 10.31 0.46 -1.42
C THR A 139 9.89 1.63 -2.29
N GLY A 140 10.58 2.75 -2.15
CA GLY A 140 10.36 3.92 -3.00
C GLY A 140 10.40 5.22 -2.22
N GLN A 141 9.57 6.17 -2.58
CA GLN A 141 9.58 7.50 -1.98
C GLN A 141 8.16 8.09 -1.89
N GLY A 142 7.94 8.85 -0.80
CA GLY A 142 6.75 9.69 -0.63
C GLY A 142 5.43 8.95 -0.52
N PHE A 143 5.37 7.98 0.36
CA PHE A 143 4.16 7.21 0.61
C PHE A 143 3.16 7.98 1.47
N THR A 144 1.91 7.94 1.11
CA THR A 144 0.81 8.34 2.00
C THR A 144 -0.11 7.15 2.21
N TYR A 145 -0.28 6.76 3.47
CA TYR A 145 -1.25 5.79 3.92
C TYR A 145 -2.24 6.48 4.86
N ASP A 146 -3.51 6.40 4.59
CA ASP A 146 -4.53 7.20 5.26
C ASP A 146 -5.82 6.39 5.50
N GLY A 147 -6.40 6.55 6.67
CA GLY A 147 -7.70 5.98 7.03
C GLY A 147 -7.64 4.52 7.49
N ASN A 148 -8.73 3.78 7.31
CA ASN A 148 -8.88 2.39 7.76
C ASN A 148 -8.06 1.42 6.89
N LEU A 149 -6.74 1.43 7.11
CA LEU A 149 -5.78 0.70 6.28
C LEU A 149 -4.70 0.03 7.14
N VAL A 150 -4.50 -1.26 6.94
CA VAL A 150 -3.34 -1.97 7.46
C VAL A 150 -2.30 -2.21 6.36
N ILE A 151 -1.05 -1.96 6.68
CA ILE A 151 0.09 -2.24 5.79
C ILE A 151 0.87 -3.41 6.40
N GLU A 152 0.67 -4.59 5.84
CA GLU A 152 1.36 -5.81 6.27
C GLU A 152 2.66 -5.95 5.47
N CYS A 153 3.79 -5.68 6.12
CA CYS A 153 5.08 -5.59 5.44
C CYS A 153 6.24 -5.87 6.41
N ASP A 154 7.21 -6.70 5.98
CA ASP A 154 8.43 -6.95 6.77
C ASP A 154 9.52 -5.90 6.53
N ASN A 155 9.60 -5.36 5.33
CA ASN A 155 10.65 -4.43 4.96
C ASN A 155 10.11 -3.23 4.17
N HIS A 156 9.91 -2.12 4.88
CA HIS A 156 9.48 -0.84 4.30
C HIS A 156 10.68 0.11 4.22
N VAL A 157 11.15 0.41 3.01
CA VAL A 157 12.35 1.22 2.78
C VAL A 157 12.03 2.46 1.95
N GLU A 158 12.20 3.62 2.55
CA GLU A 158 12.15 4.89 1.85
C GLU A 158 13.51 5.26 1.26
N LYS A 159 13.55 5.50 -0.06
CA LYS A 159 14.82 5.71 -0.78
C LYS A 159 15.36 7.13 -0.72
N SER A 160 14.56 8.12 -0.32
CA SER A 160 14.99 9.52 -0.33
C SER A 160 14.26 10.34 0.75
N PRO A 161 14.73 10.31 1.99
CA PRO A 161 14.04 10.96 3.12
C PRO A 161 13.99 12.49 3.03
N HIS A 162 14.82 13.14 2.21
CA HIS A 162 14.88 14.61 2.13
C HIS A 162 13.76 15.28 1.33
N TRP A 163 13.08 14.53 0.46
CA TRP A 163 12.05 15.06 -0.43
C TRP A 163 10.65 14.55 -0.08
N ASN A 164 10.52 13.84 1.04
CA ASN A 164 9.41 12.95 1.24
C ASN A 164 8.54 13.29 2.42
N ASN A 165 7.33 13.49 2.08
CA ASN A 165 6.24 13.46 3.01
C ASN A 165 5.73 12.01 3.13
N PHE A 166 6.49 11.16 3.84
CA PHE A 166 5.98 9.88 4.29
C PHE A 166 4.94 10.13 5.37
N HIS A 167 3.71 9.71 5.11
CA HIS A 167 2.62 9.91 6.05
C HIS A 167 1.88 8.60 6.31
N VAL A 168 1.75 8.27 7.58
CA VAL A 168 0.83 7.26 8.07
C VAL A 168 -0.12 7.97 9.01
N GLN A 169 -1.39 8.07 8.65
CA GLN A 169 -2.31 8.96 9.35
C GLN A 169 -3.75 8.42 9.36
N ASN A 170 -4.57 9.02 10.23
CA ASN A 170 -6.00 8.77 10.33
C ASN A 170 -6.39 7.29 10.52
N GLY A 171 -5.58 6.53 11.24
CA GLY A 171 -5.86 5.13 11.55
C GLY A 171 -5.11 4.10 10.72
N ALA A 172 -4.37 4.52 9.69
CA ALA A 172 -3.48 3.58 8.99
C ALA A 172 -2.35 3.11 9.91
N TYR A 173 -1.96 1.82 9.82
CA TYR A 173 -0.89 1.27 10.63
C TYR A 173 -0.14 0.14 9.93
N PHE A 174 1.08 -0.12 10.40
CA PHE A 174 1.92 -1.23 9.93
C PHE A 174 1.81 -2.44 10.83
N THR A 175 1.93 -3.63 10.23
CA THR A 175 2.12 -4.89 10.93
C THR A 175 3.08 -5.78 10.15
N LYS A 176 3.63 -6.81 10.77
CA LYS A 176 4.49 -7.78 10.08
C LYS A 176 3.69 -8.72 9.21
N MET A 177 4.36 -9.34 8.24
CA MET A 177 3.74 -10.35 7.38
C MET A 177 3.12 -11.47 8.21
N GLY A 178 1.85 -11.80 7.91
CA GLY A 178 1.10 -12.85 8.59
C GLY A 178 0.45 -12.47 9.92
N GLU A 179 0.67 -11.26 10.43
CA GLU A 179 0.16 -10.85 11.76
C GLU A 179 -1.20 -10.15 11.70
N SER A 180 -1.60 -9.63 10.53
CA SER A 180 -2.89 -8.95 10.40
C SER A 180 -4.06 -9.92 10.60
N LYS A 181 -5.05 -9.45 11.35
CA LYS A 181 -6.32 -10.16 11.60
C LYS A 181 -7.50 -9.52 10.85
N VAL A 182 -7.22 -8.68 9.87
CA VAL A 182 -8.25 -7.98 9.11
C VAL A 182 -9.01 -8.94 8.21
N VAL A 183 -10.34 -8.81 8.19
CA VAL A 183 -11.19 -9.58 7.26
C VAL A 183 -11.18 -8.92 5.90
N ILE A 184 -10.73 -9.67 4.91
CA ILE A 184 -10.78 -9.25 3.51
C ILE A 184 -11.99 -9.90 2.85
N ASP A 185 -12.85 -9.07 2.27
CA ASP A 185 -13.99 -9.55 1.49
C ASP A 185 -13.53 -9.82 0.05
N VAL A 186 -13.22 -11.09 -0.21
CA VAL A 186 -12.99 -11.54 -1.58
C VAL A 186 -14.34 -11.88 -2.19
N CYS A 187 -14.77 -11.14 -3.18
CA CYS A 187 -16.08 -11.18 -3.83
C CYS A 187 -16.64 -12.57 -4.23
N THR A 188 -15.86 -13.62 -4.13
CA THR A 188 -16.24 -15.02 -4.42
C THR A 188 -17.03 -15.67 -3.30
N GLY A 189 -17.42 -14.90 -2.27
CA GLY A 189 -18.15 -15.39 -1.10
C GLY A 189 -17.27 -16.02 -0.04
N THR A 190 -15.97 -16.12 -0.27
CA THR A 190 -15.01 -16.60 0.73
C THR A 190 -14.42 -15.38 1.43
N LYS A 191 -14.66 -15.25 2.71
CA LYS A 191 -13.95 -14.27 3.54
C LYS A 191 -12.64 -14.89 3.99
N ASN A 192 -11.54 -14.20 3.80
CA ASN A 192 -10.27 -14.56 4.41
C ASN A 192 -9.64 -13.31 5.05
N ASN A 193 -8.71 -13.52 5.97
CA ASN A 193 -8.04 -12.44 6.66
C ASN A 193 -6.78 -11.95 5.91
N GLY A 194 -6.67 -12.25 4.61
CA GLY A 194 -5.44 -12.02 3.86
C GLY A 194 -4.30 -12.97 4.27
N ASN A 195 -4.48 -13.72 5.36
CA ASN A 195 -3.59 -14.74 5.89
C ASN A 195 -4.42 -15.99 6.12
N GLU A 196 -4.08 -17.11 5.53
CA GLU A 196 -4.89 -18.33 5.56
C GLU A 196 -5.16 -18.81 7.00
N GLY A 197 -6.42 -19.04 7.35
CA GLY A 197 -6.81 -20.02 8.34
C GLY A 197 -7.29 -19.57 9.71
N GLU A 198 -7.52 -18.29 10.04
CA GLU A 198 -8.08 -17.91 11.33
C GLU A 198 -9.28 -16.96 11.22
N ASP A 199 -10.30 -17.16 12.06
CA ASP A 199 -11.35 -16.17 12.27
C ASP A 199 -10.75 -14.86 12.80
N PRO A 200 -11.13 -13.70 12.25
CA PRO A 200 -10.61 -12.45 12.72
C PRO A 200 -11.06 -12.20 14.15
N GLU A 201 -10.12 -12.20 15.07
CA GLU A 201 -10.34 -11.60 16.37
C GLU A 201 -10.28 -10.06 16.20
N ASP A 202 -11.14 -9.35 16.92
CA ASP A 202 -11.00 -7.90 17.04
C ASP A 202 -9.57 -7.54 17.42
N PRO A 203 -8.97 -6.52 16.81
CA PRO A 203 -7.60 -6.14 17.13
C PRO A 203 -7.47 -5.89 18.63
N LYS A 204 -6.56 -6.63 19.28
CA LYS A 204 -6.28 -6.42 20.71
C LYS A 204 -5.55 -5.09 20.87
N PHE A 205 -6.20 -4.16 21.53
CA PHE A 205 -5.56 -2.91 21.92
C PHE A 205 -4.83 -3.04 23.26
N PRO A 206 -3.72 -2.32 23.43
CA PRO A 206 -3.12 -1.39 22.46
C PRO A 206 -2.37 -2.10 21.33
N ILE A 207 -2.42 -1.52 20.12
CA ILE A 207 -1.55 -1.94 19.02
C ILE A 207 -0.19 -1.31 19.26
N ILE A 208 0.87 -2.10 19.24
CA ILE A 208 2.24 -1.62 19.43
C ILE A 208 2.92 -1.57 18.06
N MET A 209 3.30 -0.38 17.65
CA MET A 209 4.17 -0.15 16.51
C MET A 209 5.60 -0.07 17.01
N ASP A 210 6.47 -0.91 16.49
CA ASP A 210 7.85 -1.03 16.89
C ASP A 210 8.78 -0.73 15.70
N ASP A 211 9.78 0.13 15.94
CA ASP A 211 10.84 0.40 14.97
C ASP A 211 12.19 0.22 15.67
N THR A 212 12.91 -0.81 15.27
CA THR A 212 14.21 -1.20 15.83
C THR A 212 15.40 -0.68 15.02
N ARG A 213 15.18 0.21 14.05
CA ARG A 213 16.29 0.85 13.33
C ARG A 213 17.06 1.78 14.24
N ASN A 214 18.38 1.70 14.18
CA ASN A 214 19.26 2.56 14.95
C ASN A 214 19.39 3.94 14.28
N TYR A 215 19.25 4.98 15.07
CA TYR A 215 19.49 6.36 14.66
C TYR A 215 20.49 6.99 15.60
N ALA A 216 21.55 7.60 15.06
CA ALA A 216 22.50 8.37 15.83
C ALA A 216 22.21 9.86 15.67
N TYR A 217 22.10 10.55 16.80
CA TYR A 217 22.03 12.01 16.87
C TYR A 217 23.32 12.51 17.48
N LEU A 218 23.98 13.39 16.76
CA LEU A 218 25.25 13.98 17.09
C LEU A 218 25.03 15.47 17.37
N PHE A 219 25.52 15.96 18.48
CA PHE A 219 25.35 17.35 18.87
C PHE A 219 26.71 17.95 19.19
N GLU A 220 26.83 19.22 18.86
CA GLU A 220 27.97 20.10 19.14
C GLU A 220 27.50 21.19 20.08
N ASP A 221 28.17 21.41 21.22
CA ASP A 221 27.72 22.31 22.25
C ASP A 221 27.83 23.79 21.89
N GLN A 222 28.76 24.13 21.03
CA GLN A 222 29.02 25.52 20.63
C GLN A 222 28.38 25.94 19.31
N TRP A 223 27.57 25.12 18.70
CA TRP A 223 26.86 25.50 17.47
C TRP A 223 25.90 26.69 17.71
N PRO A 224 25.92 27.78 16.88
CA PRO A 224 26.73 28.01 15.65
C PRO A 224 28.06 28.72 15.86
N LEU A 225 28.57 28.76 17.07
CA LEU A 225 29.89 29.35 17.38
C LEU A 225 31.01 28.40 16.97
N TYR A 226 32.25 28.89 16.97
CA TYR A 226 33.42 28.09 16.63
C TYR A 226 33.75 27.10 17.76
N GLY A 227 33.29 25.85 17.61
CA GLY A 227 33.74 24.70 18.38
C GLY A 227 34.85 23.94 17.68
N ASP A 228 35.15 22.76 18.12
CA ASP A 228 36.15 21.90 17.48
C ASP A 228 35.53 21.09 16.29
N TYR A 229 34.22 21.14 16.12
CA TYR A 229 33.45 20.54 15.02
C TYR A 229 33.58 19.01 14.90
N ASP A 230 33.87 18.31 15.96
CA ASP A 230 34.00 16.87 15.93
C ASP A 230 32.67 16.12 16.18
N MET A 231 31.59 16.86 16.51
CA MET A 231 30.21 16.37 16.66
C MET A 231 30.08 15.25 17.69
N ASN A 232 30.86 15.29 18.75
CA ASN A 232 30.90 14.26 19.77
C ASN A 232 30.51 14.73 21.18
N ASP A 233 30.19 16.01 21.38
CA ASP A 233 29.81 16.56 22.69
C ASP A 233 28.63 15.83 23.32
N LEU A 234 27.68 15.46 22.48
CA LEU A 234 26.59 14.56 22.86
C LEU A 234 26.25 13.62 21.72
N VAL A 235 26.39 12.34 21.92
CA VAL A 235 26.00 11.30 20.98
C VAL A 235 24.90 10.44 21.58
N LEU A 236 23.70 10.54 21.03
CA LEU A 236 22.55 9.73 21.40
C LEU A 236 22.25 8.71 20.31
N ILE A 237 22.14 7.44 20.66
CA ILE A 237 21.70 6.38 19.76
C ILE A 237 20.30 5.94 20.16
N ILE A 238 19.33 6.15 19.27
CA ILE A 238 17.99 5.60 19.43
C ILE A 238 18.05 4.17 18.91
N LYS A 239 17.76 3.20 19.77
CA LYS A 239 17.75 1.76 19.43
C LYS A 239 16.36 1.23 19.18
N GLU A 240 15.37 1.81 19.83
CA GLU A 240 14.00 1.33 19.72
C GLU A 240 13.05 2.51 19.88
N ARG A 241 12.01 2.51 19.07
CA ARG A 241 10.88 3.42 19.17
C ARG A 241 9.60 2.61 19.17
N LYS A 242 8.79 2.73 20.20
CA LYS A 242 7.50 2.07 20.30
C LYS A 242 6.39 3.10 20.42
N ILE A 243 5.31 2.89 19.69
CA ILE A 243 4.08 3.67 19.81
C ILE A 243 2.96 2.70 20.16
N SER A 244 2.29 2.94 21.27
CA SER A 244 1.07 2.23 21.66
C SER A 244 -0.14 3.01 21.18
N ILE A 245 -1.04 2.37 20.46
CA ILE A 245 -2.21 2.98 19.82
C ILE A 245 -3.48 2.35 20.39
N ASN A 246 -4.41 3.18 20.83
CA ASN A 246 -5.69 2.74 21.36
C ASN A 246 -6.74 2.47 20.27
N LYS A 247 -7.92 1.98 20.70
CA LYS A 247 -9.05 1.68 19.81
C LYS A 247 -9.58 2.87 19.00
N ASP A 248 -9.27 4.10 19.42
CA ASP A 248 -9.65 5.32 18.71
C ASP A 248 -8.55 5.80 17.76
N ASN A 249 -7.55 4.94 17.47
CA ASN A 249 -6.37 5.21 16.65
C ASN A 249 -5.54 6.42 17.16
N LYS A 250 -5.52 6.61 18.46
CA LYS A 250 -4.70 7.66 19.10
C LYS A 250 -3.51 7.03 19.79
N ALA A 251 -2.35 7.65 19.65
CA ALA A 251 -1.18 7.27 20.41
C ALA A 251 -1.44 7.54 21.90
N GLU A 252 -1.27 6.52 22.74
CA GLU A 252 -1.38 6.60 24.20
C GLU A 252 -0.01 6.68 24.86
N GLU A 253 0.97 5.99 24.29
CA GLU A 253 2.31 5.93 24.84
C GLU A 253 3.33 5.98 23.70
N PHE A 254 4.42 6.67 23.94
CA PHE A 254 5.58 6.71 23.09
C PHE A 254 6.82 6.36 23.91
N THR A 255 7.45 5.23 23.61
CA THR A 255 8.66 4.77 24.29
C THR A 255 9.86 4.90 23.36
N LEU A 256 10.92 5.55 23.87
CA LEU A 256 12.23 5.62 23.24
C LEU A 256 13.25 4.88 24.10
N SER A 257 14.00 3.97 23.49
CA SER A 257 15.19 3.37 24.08
C SER A 257 16.42 4.07 23.52
N LEU A 258 17.14 4.75 24.41
CA LEU A 258 18.28 5.60 24.07
C LEU A 258 19.54 5.08 24.76
N ASP A 259 20.65 5.04 24.01
CA ASP A 259 21.99 4.93 24.57
C ASP A 259 22.70 6.27 24.45
N LEU A 260 23.24 6.74 25.56
CA LEU A 260 24.21 7.84 25.58
C LEU A 260 25.57 7.25 25.28
N SER A 261 26.11 7.51 24.09
CA SER A 261 27.41 6.96 23.66
C SER A 261 28.58 7.89 23.91
N ALA A 262 28.36 9.19 23.95
CA ALA A 262 29.32 10.20 24.38
C ALA A 262 28.61 11.35 25.09
N ALA A 263 29.30 11.96 26.05
CA ALA A 263 28.95 13.21 26.68
C ALA A 263 30.26 13.89 27.04
N GLY A 264 30.65 14.90 26.26
CA GLY A 264 31.87 15.67 26.37
C GLY A 264 31.87 16.72 27.46
#